data_e5993874bc286cfad9329f794a0e6542
#
_entry.id   e5993874bc286cfad9329f794a0e6542
#
_cell.length_a   1.000
_cell.length_b   1.000
_cell.length_c   1.000
_cell.angle_alpha   90.00
_cell.angle_beta   90.00
_cell.angle_gamma   90.00
#
_symmetry.space_group_name_H-M   'P 1'
#
loop_
_entity.id
_entity.type
_entity.pdbx_description
1 polymer ?
#
loop_
_entity_poly.entity_id
_entity_poly.type
_entity_poly.pdbx_seq_one_letter_code
_entity_poly.pdbx_strand_id
1 'polypeptide(L)'
;MLPGHDGTSNVVYDEAGTLHCYDCTSQPIVRHQMAYIGYEPQRQTLKYRCPARHEGWSCPHDAVCNAGKSYGKTVRVKRTIDLRRFPPIPRTTTKFERMYKGRTAVERVNARLKIFWGADDGNIVGARRFHASVGAVMIVHAAFATLLASAPRREGTLGGLRLGPLQKALQPAK
;
A
#
# COMPACT_ATOMS: atom_id res chain seq x y z
N MET A 1 -12.31 11.56 -18.95
CA MET A 1 -12.14 10.43 -19.90
C MET A 1 -10.71 10.42 -20.39
N LEU A 2 -10.11 9.24 -20.56
CA LEU A 2 -8.81 9.14 -21.23
C LEU A 2 -9.06 9.20 -22.74
N PRO A 3 -8.33 10.04 -23.49
CA PRO A 3 -8.51 10.12 -24.95
C PRO A 3 -8.15 8.76 -25.58
N GLY A 4 -9.03 8.24 -26.41
CA GLY A 4 -8.76 7.11 -27.30
C GLY A 4 -7.87 7.53 -28.46
N HIS A 5 -7.30 6.52 -29.19
CA HIS A 5 -6.49 6.78 -30.39
C HIS A 5 -7.31 7.50 -31.49
N ASP A 6 -8.61 7.33 -31.46
CA ASP A 6 -9.61 7.82 -32.44
C ASP A 6 -10.50 8.92 -31.83
N GLY A 7 -10.12 9.53 -30.71
CA GLY A 7 -10.93 10.53 -30.01
C GLY A 7 -12.09 9.93 -29.19
N THR A 8 -12.40 8.65 -29.34
CA THR A 8 -13.42 7.94 -28.58
C THR A 8 -12.78 6.97 -27.59
N SER A 9 -13.16 7.06 -26.33
CA SER A 9 -12.70 6.12 -25.31
C SER A 9 -13.83 5.78 -24.35
N ASN A 10 -14.05 4.48 -24.14
CA ASN A 10 -14.91 3.99 -23.09
C ASN A 10 -14.15 3.77 -21.77
N VAL A 11 -12.93 4.32 -21.64
CA VAL A 11 -12.09 4.17 -20.44
C VAL A 11 -12.03 5.49 -19.69
N VAL A 12 -12.29 5.42 -18.41
CA VAL A 12 -12.20 6.53 -17.46
C VAL A 12 -11.38 6.15 -16.26
N TYR A 13 -10.99 7.12 -15.46
CA TYR A 13 -10.37 6.86 -14.14
C TYR A 13 -11.16 7.61 -13.06
N ASP A 14 -11.16 7.03 -11.88
CA ASP A 14 -11.77 7.63 -10.69
C ASP A 14 -10.78 8.52 -9.92
N GLU A 15 -11.22 9.07 -8.80
CA GLU A 15 -10.40 9.93 -7.93
C GLU A 15 -9.19 9.21 -7.34
N ALA A 16 -9.26 7.89 -7.16
CA ALA A 16 -8.15 7.07 -6.68
C ALA A 16 -7.13 6.73 -7.77
N GLY A 17 -7.44 7.06 -9.04
CA GLY A 17 -6.63 6.71 -10.20
C GLY A 17 -6.87 5.29 -10.72
N THR A 18 -8.00 4.68 -10.32
CA THR A 18 -8.40 3.36 -10.83
C THR A 18 -9.00 3.50 -12.22
N LEU A 19 -8.50 2.72 -13.17
CA LEU A 19 -9.05 2.71 -14.51
C LEU A 19 -10.26 1.77 -14.59
N HIS A 20 -11.28 2.26 -15.27
CA HIS A 20 -12.51 1.51 -15.55
C HIS A 20 -12.84 1.60 -17.03
N CYS A 21 -13.30 0.49 -17.62
CA CYS A 21 -13.95 0.49 -18.91
C CYS A 21 -15.47 0.35 -18.72
N TYR A 22 -16.21 0.90 -19.65
CA TYR A 22 -17.66 0.77 -19.70
C TYR A 22 -18.07 -0.20 -20.78
N ASP A 23 -18.94 -1.13 -20.43
CA ASP A 23 -19.71 -1.89 -21.40
C ASP A 23 -20.92 -1.05 -21.80
N CYS A 24 -20.82 -0.44 -22.99
CA CYS A 24 -21.86 0.44 -23.52
C CYS A 24 -22.98 -0.35 -24.26
N THR A 25 -22.89 -1.67 -24.34
CA THR A 25 -23.88 -2.53 -24.97
C THR A 25 -24.93 -3.03 -23.98
N SER A 26 -24.55 -3.13 -22.69
CA SER A 26 -25.46 -3.54 -21.63
C SER A 26 -26.37 -2.41 -21.16
N GLN A 27 -27.61 -2.75 -20.78
CA GLN A 27 -28.56 -1.84 -20.14
C GLN A 27 -28.99 -2.42 -18.78
N PRO A 28 -28.64 -1.76 -17.65
CA PRO A 28 -27.87 -0.52 -17.55
C PRO A 28 -26.40 -0.70 -17.96
N ILE A 29 -25.72 0.40 -18.31
CA ILE A 29 -24.28 0.42 -18.62
C ILE A 29 -23.49 -0.14 -17.44
N VAL A 30 -22.63 -1.12 -17.69
CA VAL A 30 -21.83 -1.78 -16.65
C VAL A 30 -20.42 -1.25 -16.68
N ARG A 31 -19.88 -0.98 -15.49
CA ARG A 31 -18.52 -0.53 -15.27
C ARG A 31 -17.64 -1.67 -14.78
N HIS A 32 -16.52 -1.91 -15.46
CA HIS A 32 -15.54 -2.92 -15.09
C HIS A 32 -14.20 -2.29 -14.78
N GLN A 33 -13.56 -2.70 -13.69
CA GLN A 33 -12.21 -2.27 -13.37
C GLN A 33 -11.21 -2.91 -14.33
N MET A 34 -10.31 -2.12 -14.93
CA MET A 34 -9.27 -2.64 -15.81
C MET A 34 -8.17 -3.34 -15.02
N ALA A 35 -7.68 -4.46 -15.55
CA ALA A 35 -6.60 -5.21 -14.94
C ALA A 35 -5.28 -4.47 -15.06
N TYR A 36 -4.62 -4.19 -13.93
CA TYR A 36 -3.28 -3.62 -13.90
C TYR A 36 -2.24 -4.68 -14.25
N ILE A 37 -1.43 -4.43 -15.27
CA ILE A 37 -0.41 -5.37 -15.75
C ILE A 37 0.98 -5.01 -15.23
N GLY A 38 1.28 -3.71 -15.11
CA GLY A 38 2.59 -3.30 -14.61
C GLY A 38 2.93 -1.85 -14.90
N TYR A 39 4.08 -1.43 -14.36
CA TYR A 39 4.67 -0.13 -14.59
C TYR A 39 5.84 -0.25 -15.56
N GLU A 40 5.86 0.58 -16.60
CA GLU A 40 6.92 0.68 -17.61
C GLU A 40 7.83 1.88 -17.28
N PRO A 41 8.99 1.67 -16.60
CA PRO A 41 9.83 2.77 -16.11
C PRO A 41 10.37 3.67 -17.20
N GLN A 42 10.79 3.09 -18.34
CA GLN A 42 11.38 3.86 -19.44
C GLN A 42 10.37 4.85 -20.06
N ARG A 43 9.07 4.51 -20.03
CA ARG A 43 7.99 5.33 -20.57
C ARG A 43 7.26 6.12 -19.51
N GLN A 44 7.55 5.88 -18.24
CA GLN A 44 6.83 6.44 -17.09
C GLN A 44 5.30 6.21 -17.21
N THR A 45 4.89 5.01 -17.67
CA THR A 45 3.50 4.66 -17.90
C THR A 45 3.06 3.46 -17.07
N LEU A 46 1.81 3.49 -16.65
CA LEU A 46 1.08 2.37 -16.08
C LEU A 46 0.35 1.65 -17.20
N LYS A 47 0.51 0.34 -17.32
CA LYS A 47 -0.13 -0.51 -18.32
C LYS A 47 -1.30 -1.24 -17.72
N TYR A 48 -2.45 -1.11 -18.37
CA TYR A 48 -3.68 -1.80 -18.04
C TYR A 48 -4.19 -2.62 -19.22
N ARG A 49 -4.99 -3.63 -18.93
CA ARG A 49 -5.55 -4.55 -19.92
C ARG A 49 -7.05 -4.71 -19.71
N CYS A 50 -7.76 -5.07 -20.77
CA CYS A 50 -9.16 -5.45 -20.72
C CYS A 50 -9.38 -6.53 -19.65
N PRO A 51 -10.28 -6.32 -18.67
CA PRO A 51 -10.51 -7.27 -17.58
C PRO A 51 -11.08 -8.60 -18.11
N ALA A 52 -12.04 -8.56 -19.03
CA ALA A 52 -12.62 -9.75 -19.61
C ALA A 52 -11.57 -10.68 -20.24
N ARG A 53 -10.66 -10.10 -21.05
CA ARG A 53 -9.57 -10.88 -21.66
C ARG A 53 -8.46 -11.26 -20.67
N HIS A 54 -8.37 -10.58 -19.53
CA HIS A 54 -7.41 -10.92 -18.49
C HIS A 54 -7.89 -12.08 -17.62
N GLU A 55 -9.16 -12.06 -17.25
CA GLU A 55 -9.79 -13.01 -16.34
C GLU A 55 -10.52 -14.15 -17.06
N GLY A 56 -10.70 -14.05 -18.40
CA GLY A 56 -11.28 -15.12 -19.23
C GLY A 56 -12.80 -15.16 -19.24
N TRP A 57 -13.50 -14.06 -18.92
CA TRP A 57 -14.96 -13.99 -19.01
C TRP A 57 -15.44 -13.29 -20.29
N SER A 58 -16.68 -13.50 -20.65
CA SER A 58 -17.29 -12.93 -21.88
C SER A 58 -17.85 -11.53 -21.59
N CYS A 59 -17.36 -10.52 -22.33
CA CYS A 59 -17.87 -9.15 -22.28
C CYS A 59 -18.73 -8.89 -23.51
N PRO A 60 -19.98 -8.40 -23.36
CA PRO A 60 -20.84 -8.05 -24.51
C PRO A 60 -20.19 -7.04 -25.47
N HIS A 61 -19.37 -6.14 -24.95
CA HIS A 61 -18.66 -5.10 -25.75
C HIS A 61 -17.33 -5.61 -26.36
N ASP A 62 -17.00 -6.88 -26.21
CA ASP A 62 -15.71 -7.47 -26.63
C ASP A 62 -15.43 -7.30 -28.11
N ALA A 63 -16.44 -7.54 -28.94
CA ALA A 63 -16.32 -7.42 -30.41
C ALA A 63 -15.89 -6.01 -30.85
N VAL A 64 -16.31 -4.97 -30.15
CA VAL A 64 -15.97 -3.58 -30.44
C VAL A 64 -14.59 -3.21 -29.88
N CYS A 65 -14.35 -3.55 -28.60
CA CYS A 65 -13.10 -3.17 -27.89
C CYS A 65 -11.88 -3.96 -28.36
N ASN A 66 -12.07 -5.23 -28.68
CA ASN A 66 -10.99 -6.21 -28.88
C ASN A 66 -10.95 -6.78 -30.31
N ALA A 67 -11.66 -6.17 -31.26
CA ALA A 67 -11.64 -6.60 -32.65
C ALA A 67 -10.21 -6.85 -33.17
N GLY A 68 -9.92 -8.08 -33.61
CA GLY A 68 -8.61 -8.49 -34.12
C GLY A 68 -7.47 -8.52 -33.09
N LYS A 69 -7.77 -8.38 -31.77
CA LYS A 69 -6.75 -8.33 -30.71
C LYS A 69 -6.93 -9.50 -29.74
N SER A 70 -6.19 -10.57 -29.95
CA SER A 70 -6.21 -11.75 -29.06
C SER A 70 -5.85 -11.40 -27.61
N TYR A 71 -4.87 -10.52 -27.41
CA TYR A 71 -4.44 -10.05 -26.10
C TYR A 71 -5.47 -9.12 -25.42
N GLY A 72 -6.36 -8.51 -26.20
CA GLY A 72 -7.36 -7.55 -25.74
C GLY A 72 -6.85 -6.10 -25.67
N LYS A 73 -7.78 -5.18 -25.46
CA LYS A 73 -7.51 -3.74 -25.37
C LYS A 73 -6.52 -3.44 -24.24
N THR A 74 -5.47 -2.72 -24.59
CA THR A 74 -4.45 -2.24 -23.64
C THR A 74 -4.49 -0.72 -23.57
N VAL A 75 -4.41 -0.19 -22.35
CA VAL A 75 -4.36 1.24 -22.09
C VAL A 75 -3.08 1.54 -21.32
N ARG A 76 -2.38 2.58 -21.75
CA ARG A 76 -1.19 3.11 -21.07
C ARG A 76 -1.48 4.51 -20.57
N VAL A 77 -1.31 4.73 -19.27
CA VAL A 77 -1.53 6.04 -18.64
C VAL A 77 -0.18 6.60 -18.24
N LYS A 78 0.16 7.77 -18.76
CA LYS A 78 1.36 8.50 -18.32
C LYS A 78 1.17 9.02 -16.90
N ARG A 79 2.13 8.78 -16.04
CA ARG A 79 2.11 9.29 -14.66
C ARG A 79 2.08 10.81 -14.58
N THR A 80 2.64 11.48 -15.59
CA THR A 80 2.67 12.94 -15.69
C THR A 80 1.30 13.59 -15.77
N ILE A 81 0.25 12.83 -16.10
CA ILE A 81 -1.14 13.34 -16.09
C ILE A 81 -1.53 13.74 -14.67
N ASP A 82 -1.23 12.88 -13.69
CA ASP A 82 -1.45 13.16 -12.27
C ASP A 82 -0.57 12.21 -11.43
N LEU A 83 0.54 12.70 -10.91
CA LEU A 83 1.49 11.91 -10.11
C LEU A 83 0.88 11.37 -8.83
N ARG A 84 -0.14 12.04 -8.29
CA ARG A 84 -0.82 11.63 -7.07
C ARG A 84 -1.79 10.48 -7.31
N ARG A 85 -2.49 10.50 -8.45
CA ARG A 85 -3.46 9.44 -8.85
C ARG A 85 -2.77 8.24 -9.47
N PHE A 86 -1.65 8.45 -10.17
CA PHE A 86 -0.92 7.39 -10.89
C PHE A 86 0.45 7.10 -10.28
N PRO A 87 0.53 6.62 -9.01
CA PRO A 87 1.79 6.15 -8.45
C PRO A 87 2.26 4.89 -9.20
N PRO A 88 3.56 4.53 -9.15
CA PRO A 88 4.09 3.33 -9.85
C PRO A 88 3.38 2.03 -9.45
N ILE A 89 2.82 2.00 -8.24
CA ILE A 89 2.00 0.91 -7.74
C ILE A 89 0.61 1.48 -7.49
N PRO A 90 -0.39 1.11 -8.31
CA PRO A 90 -1.76 1.60 -8.15
C PRO A 90 -2.34 1.22 -6.78
N ARG A 91 -3.13 2.12 -6.21
CA ARG A 91 -3.70 1.97 -4.86
C ARG A 91 -4.66 0.79 -4.72
N THR A 92 -5.26 0.35 -5.81
CA THR A 92 -6.18 -0.80 -5.85
C THR A 92 -5.48 -2.16 -5.87
N THR A 93 -4.14 -2.18 -5.90
CA THR A 93 -3.39 -3.43 -5.91
C THR A 93 -3.13 -3.94 -4.50
N THR A 94 -3.17 -5.27 -4.32
CA THR A 94 -2.80 -5.95 -3.06
C THR A 94 -1.36 -5.61 -2.62
N LYS A 95 -0.49 -5.32 -3.60
CA LYS A 95 0.89 -4.86 -3.33
C LYS A 95 0.89 -3.49 -2.63
N PHE A 96 0.07 -2.54 -3.10
CA PHE A 96 -0.06 -1.23 -2.45
C PHE A 96 -0.64 -1.38 -1.05
N GLU A 97 -1.68 -2.17 -0.87
CA GLU A 97 -2.29 -2.41 0.44
C GLU A 97 -1.27 -2.97 1.44
N ARG A 98 -0.47 -3.96 1.02
CA ARG A 98 0.59 -4.53 1.86
C ARG A 98 1.63 -3.48 2.25
N MET A 99 2.08 -2.66 1.30
CA MET A 99 3.03 -1.58 1.57
C MET A 99 2.43 -0.51 2.49
N TYR A 100 1.17 -0.16 2.27
CA TYR A 100 0.48 0.85 3.07
C TYR A 100 0.26 0.39 4.54
N LYS A 101 -0.01 -0.89 4.76
CA LYS A 101 -0.04 -1.49 6.11
C LYS A 101 1.30 -1.32 6.85
N GLY A 102 2.43 -1.33 6.12
CA GLY A 102 3.75 -1.04 6.70
C GLY A 102 3.86 0.38 7.27
N ARG A 103 3.21 1.38 6.68
CA ARG A 103 3.17 2.75 7.21
C ARG A 103 2.57 2.81 8.61
N THR A 104 1.46 2.09 8.83
CA THR A 104 0.83 2.03 10.16
C THR A 104 1.76 1.43 11.22
N ALA A 105 2.60 0.47 10.83
CA ALA A 105 3.61 -0.08 11.75
C ALA A 105 4.65 0.97 12.14
N VAL A 106 5.15 1.76 11.19
CA VAL A 106 6.09 2.86 11.45
C VAL A 106 5.45 3.93 12.34
N GLU A 107 4.22 4.32 12.07
CA GLU A 107 3.49 5.29 12.89
C GLU A 107 3.30 4.79 14.34
N ARG A 108 3.00 3.50 14.52
CA ARG A 108 2.92 2.87 15.86
C ARG A 108 4.26 2.88 16.57
N VAL A 109 5.36 2.61 15.87
CA VAL A 109 6.72 2.69 16.46
C VAL A 109 7.01 4.12 16.86
N ASN A 110 6.78 5.10 15.98
CA ASN A 110 6.99 6.51 16.28
C ASN A 110 6.15 6.97 17.49
N ALA A 111 4.87 6.58 17.55
CA ALA A 111 4.02 6.88 18.70
C ALA A 111 4.58 6.29 20.01
N ARG A 112 5.08 5.04 19.97
CA ARG A 112 5.69 4.41 21.14
C ARG A 112 6.96 5.14 21.57
N LEU A 113 7.84 5.51 20.62
CA LEU A 113 9.05 6.27 20.90
C LEU A 113 8.75 7.59 21.59
N LYS A 114 7.70 8.29 21.13
CA LYS A 114 7.28 9.58 21.72
C LYS A 114 6.61 9.41 23.07
N ILE A 115 5.59 8.56 23.17
CA ILE A 115 4.72 8.45 24.34
C ILE A 115 5.43 7.71 25.48
N PHE A 116 6.10 6.59 25.21
CA PHE A 116 6.67 5.76 26.26
C PHE A 116 8.14 6.03 26.55
N TRP A 117 8.86 6.61 25.58
CA TRP A 117 10.31 6.84 25.69
C TRP A 117 10.68 8.32 25.67
N GLY A 118 9.69 9.23 25.63
CA GLY A 118 9.93 10.68 25.66
C GLY A 118 10.85 11.18 24.55
N ALA A 119 10.82 10.55 23.36
CA ALA A 119 11.76 10.90 22.28
C ALA A 119 11.58 12.33 21.73
N ASP A 120 10.48 13.01 22.08
CA ASP A 120 10.18 14.40 21.77
C ASP A 120 10.14 15.34 22.99
N ASP A 121 10.50 14.84 24.17
CA ASP A 121 10.52 15.64 25.42
C ASP A 121 11.65 16.67 25.45
N GLY A 122 11.94 17.34 24.40
CA GLY A 122 12.68 18.60 24.23
C GLY A 122 13.91 18.94 25.10
N ASN A 123 14.24 18.09 26.09
CA ASN A 123 15.29 18.35 27.09
C ASN A 123 16.70 18.05 26.58
N ILE A 124 16.82 17.55 25.34
CA ILE A 124 18.12 17.17 24.78
C ILE A 124 18.54 18.22 23.77
N VAL A 125 19.48 19.06 24.18
CA VAL A 125 20.03 20.13 23.32
C VAL A 125 21.19 19.59 22.50
N GLY A 126 21.14 19.87 21.20
CA GLY A 126 22.19 19.55 20.23
C GLY A 126 21.97 18.23 19.47
N ALA A 127 22.18 18.28 18.15
CA ALA A 127 21.91 17.18 17.24
C ALA A 127 22.64 15.88 17.63
N ARG A 128 23.90 15.96 18.06
CA ARG A 128 24.73 14.80 18.44
C ARG A 128 24.13 14.06 19.64
N ARG A 129 23.71 14.79 20.67
CA ARG A 129 23.10 14.21 21.86
C ARG A 129 21.71 13.63 21.55
N PHE A 130 20.94 14.34 20.74
CA PHE A 130 19.64 13.88 20.27
C PHE A 130 19.74 12.56 19.49
N HIS A 131 20.66 12.45 18.53
CA HIS A 131 20.90 11.22 17.80
C HIS A 131 21.34 10.06 18.70
N ALA A 132 22.22 10.31 19.66
CA ALA A 132 22.66 9.30 20.62
C ALA A 132 21.49 8.81 21.49
N SER A 133 20.64 9.72 21.99
CA SER A 133 19.47 9.38 22.79
C SER A 133 18.46 8.57 21.99
N VAL A 134 18.10 9.03 20.79
CA VAL A 134 17.18 8.30 19.91
C VAL A 134 17.74 6.93 19.54
N GLY A 135 19.05 6.82 19.26
CA GLY A 135 19.73 5.56 19.00
C GLY A 135 19.62 4.58 20.17
N ALA A 136 19.85 5.06 21.39
CA ALA A 136 19.72 4.22 22.59
C ALA A 136 18.28 3.72 22.79
N VAL A 137 17.30 4.62 22.62
CA VAL A 137 15.86 4.26 22.71
C VAL A 137 15.49 3.23 21.64
N MET A 138 15.98 3.39 20.40
CA MET A 138 15.74 2.43 19.31
C MET A 138 16.32 1.04 19.62
N ILE A 139 17.52 0.97 20.19
CA ILE A 139 18.15 -0.30 20.58
C ILE A 139 17.31 -1.00 21.66
N VAL A 140 16.90 -0.28 22.69
CA VAL A 140 16.04 -0.83 23.76
C VAL A 140 14.71 -1.27 23.20
N HIS A 141 14.08 -0.47 22.35
CA HIS A 141 12.81 -0.82 21.70
C HIS A 141 12.94 -2.09 20.83
N ALA A 142 14.01 -2.21 20.05
CA ALA A 142 14.28 -3.39 19.23
C ALA A 142 14.55 -4.64 20.10
N ALA A 143 15.27 -4.50 21.20
CA ALA A 143 15.51 -5.60 22.14
C ALA A 143 14.19 -6.10 22.75
N PHE A 144 13.31 -5.20 23.20
CA PHE A 144 11.98 -5.59 23.67
C PHE A 144 11.14 -6.25 22.59
N ALA A 145 11.13 -5.69 21.37
CA ALA A 145 10.37 -6.25 20.24
C ALA A 145 10.85 -7.68 19.92
N THR A 146 12.17 -7.91 19.96
CA THR A 146 12.77 -9.24 19.73
C THR A 146 12.41 -10.22 20.85
N LEU A 147 12.49 -9.79 22.11
CA LEU A 147 12.09 -10.59 23.25
C LEU A 147 10.62 -11.00 23.17
N LEU A 148 9.74 -10.06 22.81
CA LEU A 148 8.31 -10.29 22.67
C LEU A 148 7.97 -11.18 21.47
N ALA A 149 8.74 -11.11 20.40
CA ALA A 149 8.58 -11.96 19.22
C ALA A 149 9.07 -13.39 19.45
N SER A 150 10.06 -13.59 20.32
CA SER A 150 10.61 -14.90 20.67
C SER A 150 9.81 -15.63 21.74
N ALA A 151 8.93 -14.94 22.48
CA ALA A 151 8.04 -15.58 23.44
C ALA A 151 7.03 -16.49 22.72
N PRO A 152 6.75 -17.72 23.20
CA PRO A 152 5.73 -18.57 22.60
C PRO A 152 4.40 -17.84 22.61
N ARG A 153 3.82 -17.64 21.41
CA ARG A 153 2.52 -17.02 21.24
C ARG A 153 1.46 -17.92 21.86
N ARG A 154 0.98 -17.56 23.04
CA ARG A 154 -0.30 -18.04 23.51
C ARG A 154 -1.39 -17.31 22.76
N GLU A 155 -2.28 -18.08 22.15
CA GLU A 155 -3.38 -17.58 21.35
C GLU A 155 -4.11 -16.43 22.06
N GLY A 156 -4.28 -15.32 21.32
CA GLY A 156 -5.44 -14.47 21.46
C GLY A 156 -5.23 -13.05 21.95
N THR A 157 -4.21 -12.63 22.69
CA THR A 157 -4.11 -11.22 23.08
C THR A 157 -2.69 -10.77 23.47
N LEU A 158 -2.34 -9.54 23.07
CA LEU A 158 -1.19 -8.79 23.62
C LEU A 158 -1.23 -8.62 25.15
N GLY A 159 -2.36 -8.88 25.80
CA GLY A 159 -2.54 -8.89 27.25
C GLY A 159 -1.96 -10.13 27.94
N GLY A 160 -1.52 -11.15 27.22
CA GLY A 160 -0.89 -12.35 27.78
C GLY A 160 0.60 -12.21 28.07
N LEU A 161 1.22 -11.09 27.70
CA LEU A 161 2.60 -10.77 28.04
C LEU A 161 2.75 -10.47 29.51
N ARG A 162 3.06 -11.51 30.28
CA ARG A 162 3.43 -11.33 31.68
C ARG A 162 4.84 -10.73 31.73
N LEU A 163 4.96 -9.48 32.10
CA LEU A 163 6.22 -8.82 32.43
C LEU A 163 6.84 -9.37 33.73
N GLY A 164 6.35 -10.51 34.22
CA GLY A 164 6.80 -11.16 35.44
C GLY A 164 8.32 -11.38 35.53
N PRO A 165 9.02 -11.82 34.49
CA PRO A 165 10.48 -11.92 34.53
C PRO A 165 11.17 -10.56 34.68
N LEU A 166 10.67 -9.51 34.04
CA LEU A 166 11.21 -8.14 34.17
C LEU A 166 10.86 -7.52 35.51
N GLN A 167 9.65 -7.74 36.03
CA GLN A 167 9.24 -7.29 37.35
C GLN A 167 10.09 -7.95 38.46
N LYS A 168 10.44 -9.26 38.32
CA LYS A 168 11.35 -9.94 39.23
C LYS A 168 12.76 -9.39 39.16
N ALA A 169 13.27 -9.08 37.97
CA ALA A 169 14.60 -8.51 37.78
C ALA A 169 14.73 -7.08 38.31
N LEU A 170 13.62 -6.30 38.32
CA LEU A 170 13.59 -4.92 38.78
C LEU A 170 13.20 -4.78 40.26
N GLN A 171 12.81 -5.86 40.95
CA GLN A 171 12.61 -5.82 42.41
C GLN A 171 13.95 -5.67 43.11
N PRO A 172 14.16 -4.64 43.95
CA PRO A 172 15.38 -4.51 44.70
C PRO A 172 15.54 -5.76 45.60
N ALA A 173 16.74 -6.30 45.59
CA ALA A 173 17.10 -7.39 46.53
C ALA A 173 16.82 -6.92 47.97
N LYS A 174 15.98 -7.65 48.67
CA LYS A 174 15.74 -7.43 50.09
C LYS A 174 16.95 -7.78 50.91
#